data_64bf1d7a6a0165bde86e98985cdf6b60
#
_entry.id   64bf1d7a6a0165bde86e98985cdf6b60
#
_cell.length_a   1.000
_cell.length_b   1.000
_cell.length_c   1.000
_cell.angle_alpha   90.00
_cell.angle_beta   90.00
_cell.angle_gamma   90.00
#
_symmetry.space_group_name_H-M   'P 1'
#
loop_
_entity.id
_entity.type
_entity.pdbx_description
1 polymer ?
#
loop_
_entity_poly.entity_id
_entity_poly.type
_entity_poly.pdbx_seq_one_letter_code
_entity_poly.pdbx_strand_id
1 'polypeptide(L)'
;MKKAINFSIIVCLASWIFAAFMWFGMGIHNTTDNLKLYSLCAAIYMFFPLVCALVIQIIKKEKLGSTGLLKFKIKWSWLVAWLLPVVIVAATIIVNSLFEGCTLGFHMPAIPGMENLSPEDQAKFMAMQNPKIMIVTTLVSGLIAGITINALAAFGEEYGWRNYLVSLLKGRNFWVACLFIGVVWGFWHFPIILMGHNYFVHRTAGVFMMVAMCLVMTPIELYLVLKAKSVYPAAIFHGTVNALAGATVLFISGGSDLINGVAGLSGIITMAVVTLILFVYDRFVSEDKIMSKKIEL
;
A
#
# COMPACT_ATOMS: atom_id res chain seq x y z
N MET A 1 -5.54 -19.58 -14.94
CA MET A 1 -6.40 -19.32 -13.77
C MET A 1 -6.13 -20.31 -12.62
N LYS A 2 -6.22 -21.64 -12.79
CA LYS A 2 -5.99 -22.62 -11.70
C LYS A 2 -4.66 -22.41 -10.94
N LYS A 3 -3.54 -22.19 -11.67
CA LYS A 3 -2.22 -21.92 -11.05
C LYS A 3 -2.22 -20.61 -10.23
N ALA A 4 -2.89 -19.57 -10.71
CA ALA A 4 -3.01 -18.29 -9.99
C ALA A 4 -3.83 -18.45 -8.70
N ILE A 5 -4.96 -19.17 -8.75
CA ILE A 5 -5.78 -19.48 -7.57
C ILE A 5 -4.95 -20.27 -6.54
N ASN A 6 -4.25 -21.32 -6.96
CA ASN A 6 -3.44 -22.14 -6.05
C ASN A 6 -2.33 -21.32 -5.38
N PHE A 7 -1.64 -20.46 -6.14
CA PHE A 7 -0.64 -19.55 -5.57
C PHE A 7 -1.26 -18.63 -4.51
N SER A 8 -2.38 -17.99 -4.84
CA SER A 8 -3.10 -17.08 -3.93
C SER A 8 -3.51 -17.78 -2.63
N ILE A 9 -4.05 -19.00 -2.73
CA ILE A 9 -4.43 -19.80 -1.54
C ILE A 9 -3.19 -20.10 -0.68
N ILE A 10 -2.07 -20.51 -1.28
CA ILE A 10 -0.83 -20.83 -0.55
C ILE A 10 -0.33 -19.58 0.20
N VAL A 11 -0.29 -18.42 -0.47
CA VAL A 11 0.14 -17.16 0.17
C VAL A 11 -0.79 -16.78 1.31
N CYS A 12 -2.11 -16.80 1.09
CA CYS A 12 -3.07 -16.45 2.14
C CYS A 12 -2.93 -17.40 3.34
N LEU A 13 -2.91 -18.70 3.13
CA LEU A 13 -2.79 -19.66 4.22
C LEU A 13 -1.48 -19.50 5.00
N ALA A 14 -0.34 -19.36 4.32
CA ALA A 14 0.94 -19.17 4.99
C ALA A 14 0.97 -17.90 5.83
N SER A 15 0.46 -16.78 5.28
CA SER A 15 0.41 -15.51 5.99
C SER A 15 -0.60 -15.55 7.15
N TRP A 16 -1.74 -16.19 6.96
CA TRP A 16 -2.78 -16.28 8.00
C TRP A 16 -2.37 -17.20 9.16
N ILE A 17 -1.59 -18.27 8.89
CA ILE A 17 -0.97 -19.09 9.93
C ILE A 17 0.00 -18.23 10.75
N PHE A 18 0.80 -17.39 10.11
CA PHE A 18 1.69 -16.48 10.82
C PHE A 18 0.91 -15.45 11.63
N ALA A 19 -0.17 -14.88 11.09
CA ALA A 19 -1.04 -13.97 11.84
C ALA A 19 -1.71 -14.68 13.04
N ALA A 20 -2.12 -15.93 12.88
CA ALA A 20 -2.63 -16.74 14.02
C ALA A 20 -1.54 -16.98 15.07
N PHE A 21 -0.28 -17.18 14.66
CA PHE A 21 0.84 -17.25 15.60
C PHE A 21 1.08 -15.92 16.33
N MET A 22 0.95 -14.77 15.62
CA MET A 22 0.99 -13.45 16.28
C MET A 22 -0.10 -13.34 17.36
N TRP A 23 -1.32 -13.77 17.05
CA TRP A 23 -2.45 -13.69 17.96
C TRP A 23 -2.33 -14.66 19.15
N PHE A 24 -2.16 -15.96 18.89
CA PHE A 24 -2.22 -16.99 19.92
C PHE A 24 -0.86 -17.27 20.58
N GLY A 25 0.24 -17.12 19.84
CA GLY A 25 1.58 -17.45 20.32
C GLY A 25 2.34 -16.26 20.89
N MET A 26 2.14 -15.07 20.31
CA MET A 26 2.84 -13.85 20.75
C MET A 26 1.96 -12.90 21.58
N GLY A 27 0.66 -13.18 21.70
CA GLY A 27 -0.30 -12.35 22.47
C GLY A 27 -0.56 -10.98 21.83
N ILE A 28 -0.36 -10.82 20.53
CA ILE A 28 -0.61 -9.56 19.82
C ILE A 28 -2.07 -9.56 19.32
N HIS A 29 -2.97 -8.96 20.08
CA HIS A 29 -4.40 -8.87 19.73
C HIS A 29 -4.76 -7.52 19.09
N ASN A 30 -3.92 -6.50 19.33
CA ASN A 30 -4.08 -5.17 18.77
C ASN A 30 -2.72 -4.65 18.29
N THR A 31 -2.74 -3.78 17.29
CA THR A 31 -1.54 -3.09 16.79
C THR A 31 -0.83 -2.28 17.87
N THR A 32 -1.55 -1.87 18.92
CA THR A 32 -1.06 -1.06 20.05
C THR A 32 -0.53 -1.86 21.21
N ASP A 33 -0.80 -3.17 21.33
CA ASP A 33 -0.38 -4.00 22.46
C ASP A 33 1.15 -4.01 22.62
N ASN A 34 1.86 -4.10 21.51
CA ASN A 34 3.31 -3.92 21.42
C ASN A 34 3.65 -3.40 20.03
N LEU A 35 3.64 -2.08 19.87
CA LEU A 35 3.81 -1.42 18.57
C LEU A 35 5.11 -1.84 17.86
N LYS A 36 6.23 -1.97 18.59
CA LYS A 36 7.52 -2.37 17.98
C LYS A 36 7.47 -3.80 17.46
N LEU A 37 6.95 -4.72 18.27
CA LEU A 37 6.84 -6.12 17.90
C LEU A 37 5.82 -6.31 16.77
N TYR A 38 4.67 -5.63 16.86
CA TYR A 38 3.70 -5.62 15.78
C TYR A 38 4.29 -5.11 14.46
N SER A 39 5.01 -3.98 14.47
CA SER A 39 5.62 -3.42 13.26
C SER A 39 6.66 -4.36 12.63
N LEU A 40 7.46 -5.05 13.46
CA LEU A 40 8.38 -6.08 12.98
C LEU A 40 7.63 -7.26 12.33
N CYS A 41 6.59 -7.75 12.99
CA CYS A 41 5.77 -8.83 12.47
C CYS A 41 5.04 -8.42 11.18
N ALA A 42 4.52 -7.20 11.12
CA ALA A 42 3.90 -6.65 9.90
C ALA A 42 4.90 -6.56 8.74
N ALA A 43 6.14 -6.13 9.02
CA ALA A 43 7.20 -6.15 8.02
C ALA A 43 7.51 -7.57 7.52
N ILE A 44 7.60 -8.56 8.42
CA ILE A 44 7.78 -9.98 8.07
C ILE A 44 6.58 -10.47 7.23
N TYR A 45 5.36 -10.09 7.60
CA TYR A 45 4.13 -10.45 6.90
C TYR A 45 4.18 -10.03 5.42
N MET A 46 4.71 -8.86 5.12
CA MET A 46 4.85 -8.35 3.75
C MET A 46 5.76 -9.22 2.86
N PHE A 47 6.65 -10.04 3.42
CA PHE A 47 7.53 -10.92 2.65
C PHE A 47 6.91 -12.28 2.30
N PHE A 48 5.77 -12.68 2.86
CA PHE A 48 5.16 -13.98 2.55
C PHE A 48 4.85 -14.17 1.06
N PRO A 49 4.31 -13.19 0.32
CA PRO A 49 4.08 -13.35 -1.11
C PRO A 49 5.36 -13.62 -1.90
N LEU A 50 6.47 -12.97 -1.55
CA LEU A 50 7.78 -13.22 -2.15
C LEU A 50 8.29 -14.62 -1.80
N VAL A 51 8.28 -14.97 -0.52
CA VAL A 51 8.80 -16.28 -0.04
C VAL A 51 8.01 -17.43 -0.69
N CYS A 52 6.68 -17.36 -0.70
CA CYS A 52 5.85 -18.37 -1.35
C CYS A 52 6.12 -18.47 -2.85
N ALA A 53 6.31 -17.34 -3.54
CA ALA A 53 6.66 -17.34 -4.96
C ALA A 53 8.02 -18.01 -5.20
N LEU A 54 9.04 -17.65 -4.43
CA LEU A 54 10.38 -18.25 -4.53
C LEU A 54 10.36 -19.76 -4.26
N VAL A 55 9.69 -20.18 -3.18
CA VAL A 55 9.57 -21.62 -2.85
C VAL A 55 8.91 -22.39 -3.98
N ILE A 56 7.82 -21.87 -4.54
CA ILE A 56 7.13 -22.51 -5.66
C ILE A 56 8.03 -22.57 -6.91
N GLN A 57 8.76 -21.49 -7.22
CA GLN A 57 9.69 -21.46 -8.35
C GLN A 57 10.82 -22.48 -8.16
N ILE A 58 11.38 -22.61 -6.96
CA ILE A 58 12.43 -23.60 -6.64
C ILE A 58 11.88 -25.03 -6.83
N ILE A 59 10.72 -25.34 -6.24
CA ILE A 59 10.09 -26.68 -6.35
C ILE A 59 9.81 -27.03 -7.83
N LYS A 60 9.39 -26.07 -8.63
CA LYS A 60 9.13 -26.26 -10.06
C LYS A 60 10.35 -26.17 -10.95
N LYS A 61 11.53 -25.92 -10.37
CA LYS A 61 12.78 -25.69 -11.11
C LYS A 61 12.67 -24.55 -12.15
N GLU A 62 11.83 -23.55 -11.87
CA GLU A 62 11.73 -22.33 -12.68
C GLU A 62 12.93 -21.42 -12.43
N LYS A 63 13.51 -20.83 -13.47
CA LYS A 63 14.62 -19.85 -13.28
C LYS A 63 14.09 -18.59 -12.58
N LEU A 64 14.84 -18.11 -11.59
CA LEU A 64 14.58 -16.78 -11.02
C LEU A 64 14.65 -15.74 -12.15
N GLY A 65 13.67 -14.84 -12.19
CA GLY A 65 13.56 -13.87 -13.30
C GLY A 65 12.86 -14.38 -14.57
N SER A 66 12.41 -15.65 -14.62
CA SER A 66 11.65 -16.22 -15.75
C SER A 66 10.37 -15.44 -16.09
N THR A 67 9.86 -14.66 -15.16
CA THR A 67 8.72 -13.76 -15.38
C THR A 67 9.00 -12.63 -16.36
N GLY A 68 10.28 -12.25 -16.56
CA GLY A 68 10.70 -11.13 -17.38
C GLY A 68 10.55 -9.75 -16.73
N LEU A 69 9.99 -9.69 -15.50
CA LEU A 69 9.66 -8.44 -14.80
C LEU A 69 10.70 -8.03 -13.71
N LEU A 70 11.81 -8.75 -13.57
CA LEU A 70 12.89 -8.40 -12.63
C LEU A 70 14.00 -7.54 -13.27
N LYS A 71 13.70 -6.89 -14.39
CA LYS A 71 14.68 -6.04 -15.09
C LYS A 71 14.82 -4.71 -14.36
N PHE A 72 16.04 -4.41 -13.91
CA PHE A 72 16.41 -3.13 -13.35
C PHE A 72 16.81 -2.17 -14.48
N LYS A 73 15.83 -1.51 -15.09
CA LYS A 73 16.05 -0.51 -16.13
C LYS A 73 15.23 0.72 -15.79
N ILE A 74 15.91 1.76 -15.30
CA ILE A 74 15.27 3.02 -14.94
C ILE A 74 14.63 3.65 -16.18
N LYS A 75 13.35 4.01 -16.03
CA LYS A 75 12.54 4.70 -17.03
C LYS A 75 11.78 5.84 -16.37
N TRP A 76 11.21 6.74 -17.16
CA TRP A 76 10.37 7.82 -16.68
C TRP A 76 9.22 7.34 -15.76
N SER A 77 8.67 6.15 -16.01
CA SER A 77 7.64 5.55 -15.17
C SER A 77 8.07 5.31 -13.71
N TRP A 78 9.37 5.25 -13.41
CA TRP A 78 9.88 5.15 -12.04
C TRP A 78 9.72 6.46 -11.28
N LEU A 79 9.96 7.59 -11.96
CA LEU A 79 9.72 8.91 -11.37
C LEU A 79 8.22 9.13 -11.12
N VAL A 80 7.37 8.71 -12.06
CA VAL A 80 5.90 8.73 -11.87
C VAL A 80 5.51 7.86 -10.68
N ALA A 81 6.04 6.65 -10.57
CA ALA A 81 5.77 5.76 -9.45
C ALA A 81 6.17 6.37 -8.09
N TRP A 82 7.23 7.16 -8.06
CA TRP A 82 7.72 7.81 -6.86
C TRP A 82 6.91 9.05 -6.47
N LEU A 83 6.53 9.88 -7.44
CA LEU A 83 5.90 11.18 -7.16
C LEU A 83 4.36 11.14 -7.15
N LEU A 84 3.75 10.20 -7.88
CA LEU A 84 2.29 10.07 -7.92
C LEU A 84 1.64 9.87 -6.53
N PRO A 85 2.23 9.12 -5.59
CA PRO A 85 1.71 9.03 -4.23
C PRO A 85 1.58 10.37 -3.49
N VAL A 86 2.46 11.33 -3.76
CA VAL A 86 2.35 12.69 -3.18
C VAL A 86 1.06 13.36 -3.65
N VAL A 87 0.77 13.24 -4.95
CA VAL A 87 -0.46 13.79 -5.54
C VAL A 87 -1.69 13.07 -4.97
N ILE A 88 -1.63 11.75 -4.83
CA ILE A 88 -2.72 10.94 -4.26
C ILE A 88 -2.98 11.37 -2.81
N VAL A 89 -1.95 11.51 -1.96
CA VAL A 89 -2.12 11.92 -0.56
C VAL A 89 -2.68 13.34 -0.48
N ALA A 90 -2.16 14.28 -1.26
CA ALA A 90 -2.68 15.66 -1.30
C ALA A 90 -4.15 15.71 -1.75
N ALA A 91 -4.51 14.99 -2.81
CA ALA A 91 -5.90 14.89 -3.27
C ALA A 91 -6.79 14.17 -2.23
N THR A 92 -6.27 13.14 -1.56
CA THR A 92 -7.00 12.46 -0.47
C THR A 92 -7.34 13.42 0.67
N ILE A 93 -6.42 14.31 1.06
CA ILE A 93 -6.67 15.33 2.09
C ILE A 93 -7.82 16.24 1.65
N ILE A 94 -7.82 16.68 0.39
CA ILE A 94 -8.89 17.53 -0.17
C ILE A 94 -10.23 16.77 -0.18
N VAL A 95 -10.25 15.54 -0.69
CA VAL A 95 -11.48 14.72 -0.73
C VAL A 95 -11.98 14.43 0.68
N ASN A 96 -11.08 14.18 1.63
CA ASN A 96 -11.42 13.93 3.03
C ASN A 96 -12.14 15.13 3.66
N SER A 97 -11.70 16.35 3.36
CA SER A 97 -12.31 17.58 3.90
C SER A 97 -13.73 17.87 3.39
N LEU A 98 -14.18 17.13 2.37
CA LEU A 98 -15.55 17.25 1.84
C LEU A 98 -16.57 16.40 2.63
N PHE A 99 -16.12 15.51 3.50
CA PHE A 99 -17.01 14.70 4.32
C PHE A 99 -17.45 15.44 5.56
N GLU A 100 -18.72 15.26 5.92
CA GLU A 100 -19.30 15.80 7.15
C GLU A 100 -18.51 15.32 8.39
N GLY A 101 -18.27 16.22 9.33
CA GLY A 101 -17.49 15.94 10.53
C GLY A 101 -15.98 15.91 10.33
N CYS A 102 -15.49 16.14 9.10
CA CYS A 102 -14.07 16.30 8.80
C CYS A 102 -13.72 17.78 8.65
N THR A 103 -12.66 18.22 9.31
CA THR A 103 -12.16 19.61 9.20
C THR A 103 -10.74 19.62 8.66
N LEU A 104 -10.53 20.45 7.64
CA LEU A 104 -9.21 20.73 7.08
C LEU A 104 -8.49 21.77 7.94
N GLY A 105 -7.32 21.43 8.40
CA GLY A 105 -6.45 22.30 9.16
C GLY A 105 -5.14 21.62 9.45
N PHE A 106 -4.15 22.37 9.96
CA PHE A 106 -2.93 21.73 10.44
C PHE A 106 -3.14 21.30 11.89
N HIS A 107 -3.03 20.01 12.13
CA HIS A 107 -3.22 19.40 13.43
C HIS A 107 -1.92 18.76 13.90
N MET A 108 -1.52 19.10 15.12
CA MET A 108 -0.36 18.48 15.75
C MET A 108 -0.76 17.09 16.24
N PRO A 109 -0.06 16.03 15.83
CA PRO A 109 -0.30 14.73 16.41
C PRO A 109 0.03 14.76 17.91
N ALA A 110 -0.78 14.07 18.71
CA ALA A 110 -0.46 13.88 20.11
C ALA A 110 0.88 13.15 20.25
N ILE A 111 1.77 13.68 21.08
CA ILE A 111 3.07 13.07 21.32
C ILE A 111 3.01 12.32 22.64
N PRO A 112 3.12 10.99 22.60
CA PRO A 112 3.14 10.19 23.84
C PRO A 112 4.28 10.64 24.76
N GLY A 113 3.96 10.85 26.04
CA GLY A 113 4.94 11.26 27.04
C GLY A 113 5.15 12.78 27.15
N MET A 114 4.48 13.59 26.34
CA MET A 114 4.57 15.05 26.42
C MET A 114 4.05 15.56 27.76
N GLU A 115 3.05 14.90 28.32
CA GLU A 115 2.50 15.18 29.65
C GLU A 115 3.51 15.00 30.79
N ASN A 116 4.57 14.25 30.57
CA ASN A 116 5.65 14.01 31.54
C ASN A 116 6.77 15.06 31.49
N LEU A 117 6.72 15.98 30.51
CA LEU A 117 7.69 17.07 30.40
C LEU A 117 7.31 18.26 31.30
N SER A 118 8.30 19.05 31.70
CA SER A 118 8.04 20.32 32.39
C SER A 118 7.23 21.26 31.47
N PRO A 119 6.41 22.19 32.03
CA PRO A 119 5.68 23.18 31.23
C PRO A 119 6.60 24.00 30.31
N GLU A 120 7.83 24.27 30.76
CA GLU A 120 8.85 25.00 30.00
C GLU A 120 9.35 24.18 28.82
N ASP A 121 9.63 22.88 29.02
CA ASP A 121 10.07 21.99 27.96
C ASP A 121 8.94 21.69 26.98
N GLN A 122 7.67 21.55 27.44
CA GLN A 122 6.50 21.48 26.58
C GLN A 122 6.41 22.71 25.68
N ALA A 123 6.55 23.92 26.24
CA ALA A 123 6.51 25.16 25.47
C ALA A 123 7.66 25.27 24.47
N LYS A 124 8.89 24.92 24.87
CA LYS A 124 10.03 24.85 23.93
C LYS A 124 9.80 23.88 22.81
N PHE A 125 9.32 22.67 23.13
CA PHE A 125 9.02 21.65 22.15
C PHE A 125 7.92 22.09 21.18
N MET A 126 6.84 22.68 21.67
CA MET A 126 5.77 23.24 20.84
C MET A 126 6.26 24.39 19.96
N ALA A 127 7.14 25.26 20.48
CA ALA A 127 7.73 26.35 19.71
C ALA A 127 8.64 25.85 18.57
N MET A 128 9.28 24.69 18.73
CA MET A 128 10.09 24.07 17.67
C MET A 128 9.24 23.40 16.59
N GLN A 129 7.96 23.13 16.84
CA GLN A 129 7.08 22.47 15.90
C GLN A 129 6.44 23.48 14.93
N ASN A 130 7.24 23.95 14.00
CA ASN A 130 6.77 24.80 12.93
C ASN A 130 5.99 23.93 11.89
N PRO A 131 4.71 24.23 11.60
CA PRO A 131 3.91 23.46 10.62
C PRO A 131 4.60 23.29 9.28
N LYS A 132 5.27 24.33 8.78
CA LYS A 132 6.00 24.26 7.49
C LYS A 132 7.17 23.28 7.55
N ILE A 133 7.91 23.26 8.66
CA ILE A 133 9.02 22.32 8.85
C ILE A 133 8.49 20.89 8.92
N MET A 134 7.40 20.66 9.66
CA MET A 134 6.79 19.33 9.77
C MET A 134 6.27 18.82 8.43
N ILE A 135 5.63 19.67 7.64
CA ILE A 135 5.17 19.30 6.29
C ILE A 135 6.37 18.91 5.42
N VAL A 136 7.41 19.75 5.39
CA VAL A 136 8.60 19.48 4.57
C VAL A 136 9.32 18.21 5.05
N THR A 137 9.54 18.05 6.35
CA THR A 137 10.20 16.85 6.89
C THR A 137 9.40 15.59 6.65
N THR A 138 8.06 15.60 6.82
CA THR A 138 7.19 14.46 6.51
C THR A 138 7.25 14.10 5.04
N LEU A 139 7.19 15.09 4.15
CA LEU A 139 7.26 14.87 2.72
C LEU A 139 8.62 14.31 2.29
N VAL A 140 9.72 14.94 2.74
CA VAL A 140 11.08 14.52 2.38
C VAL A 140 11.40 13.14 2.96
N SER A 141 11.12 12.92 4.25
CA SER A 141 11.35 11.61 4.88
C SER A 141 10.49 10.52 4.25
N GLY A 142 9.23 10.82 3.93
CA GLY A 142 8.32 9.89 3.25
C GLY A 142 8.80 9.54 1.84
N LEU A 143 9.28 10.50 1.07
CA LEU A 143 9.85 10.25 -0.26
C LEU A 143 11.12 9.42 -0.20
N ILE A 144 12.02 9.68 0.77
CA ILE A 144 13.24 8.87 0.98
C ILE A 144 12.87 7.46 1.45
N ALA A 145 12.01 7.34 2.46
CA ALA A 145 11.56 6.04 2.96
C ALA A 145 10.85 5.23 1.88
N GLY A 146 10.07 5.91 1.03
CA GLY A 146 9.32 5.31 -0.08
C GLY A 146 10.16 4.59 -1.11
N ILE A 147 11.38 5.07 -1.37
CA ILE A 147 12.33 4.43 -2.31
C ILE A 147 13.39 3.57 -1.61
N THR A 148 13.39 3.52 -0.30
CA THR A 148 14.36 2.75 0.50
C THR A 148 13.67 1.66 1.30
N ILE A 149 13.49 1.86 2.59
CA ILE A 149 13.00 0.84 3.51
C ILE A 149 11.57 0.37 3.17
N ASN A 150 10.69 1.30 2.80
CA ASN A 150 9.31 0.96 2.46
C ASN A 150 9.22 0.29 1.08
N ALA A 151 10.05 0.71 0.10
CA ALA A 151 10.12 0.02 -1.19
C ALA A 151 10.67 -1.41 -1.02
N LEU A 152 11.61 -1.63 -0.11
CA LEU A 152 12.13 -2.97 0.20
C LEU A 152 11.05 -3.87 0.80
N ALA A 153 10.28 -3.36 1.78
CA ALA A 153 9.17 -4.11 2.36
C ALA A 153 8.05 -4.35 1.32
N ALA A 154 7.66 -3.31 0.58
CA ALA A 154 6.68 -3.43 -0.49
C ALA A 154 7.13 -4.39 -1.60
N PHE A 155 8.42 -4.47 -1.91
CA PHE A 155 8.94 -5.45 -2.87
C PHE A 155 8.65 -6.90 -2.47
N GLY A 156 8.58 -7.18 -1.16
CA GLY A 156 8.13 -8.49 -0.65
C GLY A 156 6.72 -8.85 -1.15
N GLU A 157 5.82 -7.90 -1.13
CA GLU A 157 4.46 -8.07 -1.65
C GLU A 157 4.43 -8.06 -3.18
N GLU A 158 5.03 -7.04 -3.80
CA GLU A 158 4.98 -6.83 -5.24
C GLU A 158 5.64 -7.96 -6.03
N TYR A 159 6.67 -8.61 -5.47
CA TYR A 159 7.25 -9.80 -6.08
C TYR A 159 6.21 -10.92 -6.21
N GLY A 160 5.38 -11.12 -5.19
CA GLY A 160 4.31 -12.11 -5.24
C GLY A 160 3.16 -11.67 -6.15
N TRP A 161 2.65 -10.47 -5.94
CA TRP A 161 1.42 -9.99 -6.57
C TRP A 161 1.63 -9.50 -8.00
N ARG A 162 2.61 -8.62 -8.24
CA ARG A 162 2.80 -7.95 -9.55
C ARG A 162 3.93 -8.56 -10.39
N ASN A 163 4.71 -9.49 -9.84
CA ASN A 163 5.68 -10.25 -10.62
C ASN A 163 5.18 -11.69 -10.85
N TYR A 164 5.12 -12.53 -9.81
CA TYR A 164 4.82 -13.95 -9.99
C TYR A 164 3.35 -14.20 -10.36
N LEU A 165 2.39 -13.63 -9.63
CA LEU A 165 0.96 -13.81 -9.91
C LEU A 165 0.58 -13.23 -11.28
N VAL A 166 1.10 -12.07 -11.65
CA VAL A 166 0.90 -11.49 -12.99
C VAL A 166 1.42 -12.42 -14.09
N SER A 167 2.57 -13.08 -13.86
CA SER A 167 3.08 -14.07 -14.83
C SER A 167 2.14 -15.26 -15.02
N LEU A 168 1.43 -15.69 -13.97
CA LEU A 168 0.43 -16.75 -14.03
C LEU A 168 -0.89 -16.30 -14.70
N LEU A 169 -1.11 -14.98 -14.79
CA LEU A 169 -2.25 -14.34 -15.43
C LEU A 169 -1.94 -13.85 -16.86
N LYS A 170 -0.77 -14.16 -17.40
CA LYS A 170 -0.39 -13.84 -18.78
C LYS A 170 -1.48 -14.29 -19.77
N GLY A 171 -1.79 -13.43 -20.73
CA GLY A 171 -2.86 -13.65 -21.72
C GLY A 171 -4.29 -13.34 -21.21
N ARG A 172 -4.46 -12.96 -19.94
CA ARG A 172 -5.74 -12.48 -19.41
C ARG A 172 -5.92 -11.00 -19.72
N ASN A 173 -7.18 -10.57 -19.80
CA ASN A 173 -7.51 -9.15 -19.92
C ASN A 173 -6.98 -8.38 -18.69
N PHE A 174 -6.50 -7.17 -18.89
CA PHE A 174 -5.94 -6.30 -17.85
C PHE A 174 -6.89 -6.15 -16.64
N TRP A 175 -8.17 -5.82 -16.89
CA TRP A 175 -9.14 -5.58 -15.81
C TRP A 175 -9.52 -6.86 -15.06
N VAL A 176 -9.57 -8.01 -15.77
CA VAL A 176 -9.79 -9.32 -15.12
C VAL A 176 -8.64 -9.66 -14.19
N ALA A 177 -7.41 -9.33 -14.58
CA ALA A 177 -6.26 -9.52 -13.70
C ALA A 177 -6.28 -8.55 -12.53
N CYS A 178 -6.61 -7.27 -12.75
CA CYS A 178 -6.75 -6.28 -11.68
C CYS A 178 -7.80 -6.70 -10.65
N LEU A 179 -8.98 -7.14 -11.11
CA LEU A 179 -10.04 -7.63 -10.23
C LEU A 179 -9.55 -8.82 -9.38
N PHE A 180 -8.94 -9.81 -10.02
CA PHE A 180 -8.45 -11.01 -9.33
C PHE A 180 -7.37 -10.66 -8.29
N ILE A 181 -6.36 -9.88 -8.69
CA ILE A 181 -5.25 -9.51 -7.81
C ILE A 181 -5.76 -8.63 -6.67
N GLY A 182 -6.56 -7.60 -6.95
CA GLY A 182 -7.08 -6.67 -5.95
C GLY A 182 -7.94 -7.36 -4.88
N VAL A 183 -8.82 -8.28 -5.29
CA VAL A 183 -9.63 -9.06 -4.34
C VAL A 183 -8.74 -9.94 -3.46
N VAL A 184 -7.83 -10.70 -4.08
CA VAL A 184 -6.93 -11.60 -3.33
C VAL A 184 -6.04 -10.81 -2.37
N TRP A 185 -5.43 -9.73 -2.84
CA TRP A 185 -4.56 -8.88 -2.05
C TRP A 185 -5.30 -8.20 -0.88
N GLY A 186 -6.51 -7.71 -1.13
CA GLY A 186 -7.35 -7.13 -0.07
C GLY A 186 -7.72 -8.16 1.00
N PHE A 187 -8.17 -9.34 0.60
CA PHE A 187 -8.48 -10.43 1.55
C PHE A 187 -7.25 -10.98 2.26
N TRP A 188 -6.08 -10.92 1.65
CA TRP A 188 -4.84 -11.32 2.31
C TRP A 188 -4.59 -10.54 3.60
N HIS A 189 -4.99 -9.26 3.68
CA HIS A 189 -4.89 -8.43 4.87
C HIS A 189 -5.89 -8.80 5.99
N PHE A 190 -6.89 -9.64 5.71
CA PHE A 190 -7.99 -9.94 6.63
C PHE A 190 -7.58 -10.12 8.11
N PRO A 191 -6.63 -11.01 8.49
CA PRO A 191 -6.35 -11.26 9.90
C PRO A 191 -5.69 -10.06 10.58
N ILE A 192 -4.78 -9.35 9.90
CA ILE A 192 -4.10 -8.19 10.50
C ILE A 192 -5.05 -7.00 10.65
N ILE A 193 -6.06 -6.85 9.77
CA ILE A 193 -7.09 -5.83 9.92
C ILE A 193 -7.95 -6.13 11.16
N LEU A 194 -8.26 -7.36 11.43
CA LEU A 194 -8.96 -7.73 12.66
C LEU A 194 -8.15 -7.43 13.94
N MET A 195 -6.80 -7.31 13.80
CA MET A 195 -5.93 -6.79 14.86
C MET A 195 -5.89 -5.26 14.90
N GLY A 196 -6.62 -4.55 14.03
CA GLY A 196 -6.67 -3.08 13.99
C GLY A 196 -5.69 -2.43 13.00
N HIS A 197 -5.10 -3.19 12.06
CA HIS A 197 -4.27 -2.61 11.01
C HIS A 197 -5.09 -1.69 10.10
N ASN A 198 -4.72 -0.44 9.99
CA ASN A 198 -5.42 0.64 9.27
C ASN A 198 -6.83 1.00 9.77
N TYR A 199 -7.55 0.07 10.41
CA TYR A 199 -8.93 0.27 10.88
C TYR A 199 -9.02 -0.11 12.36
N PHE A 200 -8.72 0.87 13.23
CA PHE A 200 -8.64 0.63 14.68
C PHE A 200 -10.01 0.41 15.32
N VAL A 201 -11.03 1.12 14.83
CA VAL A 201 -12.39 1.11 15.39
C VAL A 201 -13.30 0.16 14.60
N HIS A 202 -13.33 0.28 13.27
CA HIS A 202 -14.28 -0.45 12.42
C HIS A 202 -13.62 -1.64 11.71
N ARG A 203 -13.00 -2.55 12.46
CA ARG A 203 -12.18 -3.64 11.95
C ARG A 203 -12.90 -4.53 10.93
N THR A 204 -14.13 -4.95 11.22
CA THR A 204 -14.92 -5.82 10.32
C THR A 204 -15.24 -5.11 9.01
N ALA A 205 -15.71 -3.86 9.05
CA ALA A 205 -15.95 -3.05 7.87
C ALA A 205 -14.63 -2.75 7.15
N GLY A 206 -13.54 -2.55 7.91
CA GLY A 206 -12.20 -2.33 7.41
C GLY A 206 -11.68 -3.42 6.46
N VAL A 207 -12.09 -4.68 6.66
CA VAL A 207 -11.73 -5.77 5.73
C VAL A 207 -12.27 -5.48 4.32
N PHE A 208 -13.52 -5.06 4.21
CA PHE A 208 -14.13 -4.74 2.92
C PHE A 208 -13.58 -3.45 2.32
N MET A 209 -13.29 -2.47 3.17
CA MET A 209 -12.62 -1.23 2.76
C MET A 209 -11.23 -1.51 2.19
N MET A 210 -10.46 -2.42 2.81
CA MET A 210 -9.14 -2.83 2.30
C MET A 210 -9.26 -3.54 0.96
N VAL A 211 -10.27 -4.38 0.75
CA VAL A 211 -10.54 -4.98 -0.56
C VAL A 211 -10.82 -3.89 -1.59
N ALA A 212 -11.66 -2.90 -1.25
CA ALA A 212 -11.96 -1.78 -2.15
C ALA A 212 -10.72 -0.94 -2.47
N MET A 213 -9.88 -0.64 -1.47
CA MET A 213 -8.61 0.06 -1.66
C MET A 213 -7.68 -0.72 -2.60
N CYS A 214 -7.48 -2.02 -2.35
CA CYS A 214 -6.64 -2.86 -3.19
C CYS A 214 -7.17 -2.99 -4.63
N LEU A 215 -8.49 -2.97 -4.82
CA LEU A 215 -9.11 -2.98 -6.14
C LEU A 215 -8.81 -1.72 -6.95
N VAL A 216 -8.82 -0.53 -6.32
CA VAL A 216 -8.53 0.73 -7.02
C VAL A 216 -7.05 1.02 -7.16
N MET A 217 -6.21 0.49 -6.27
CA MET A 217 -4.75 0.64 -6.32
C MET A 217 -4.10 -0.30 -7.35
N THR A 218 -4.60 -1.53 -7.48
CA THR A 218 -4.05 -2.56 -8.38
C THR A 218 -3.94 -2.12 -9.84
N PRO A 219 -4.91 -1.43 -10.47
CA PRO A 219 -4.77 -0.96 -11.85
C PRO A 219 -3.59 0.00 -12.04
N ILE A 220 -3.34 0.89 -11.07
CA ILE A 220 -2.22 1.84 -11.11
C ILE A 220 -0.90 1.07 -11.10
N GLU A 221 -0.73 0.16 -10.15
CA GLU A 221 0.50 -0.63 -10.00
C GLU A 221 0.73 -1.56 -11.18
N LEU A 222 -0.31 -2.27 -11.64
CA LEU A 222 -0.19 -3.16 -12.79
C LEU A 222 0.15 -2.38 -14.07
N TYR A 223 -0.42 -1.19 -14.26
CA TYR A 223 -0.05 -0.30 -15.36
C TYR A 223 1.42 0.08 -15.30
N LEU A 224 1.92 0.51 -14.13
CA LEU A 224 3.33 0.88 -13.92
C LEU A 224 4.27 -0.29 -14.24
N VAL A 225 3.94 -1.50 -13.79
CA VAL A 225 4.72 -2.72 -14.05
C VAL A 225 4.78 -3.04 -15.53
N LEU A 226 3.65 -3.04 -16.22
CA LEU A 226 3.58 -3.39 -17.64
C LEU A 226 4.25 -2.31 -18.51
N LYS A 227 4.07 -1.03 -18.18
CA LYS A 227 4.73 0.10 -18.87
C LYS A 227 6.24 0.07 -18.72
N ALA A 228 6.71 -0.22 -17.52
CA ALA A 228 8.15 -0.33 -17.24
C ALA A 228 8.74 -1.66 -17.71
N LYS A 229 7.93 -2.71 -17.84
CA LYS A 229 8.36 -4.12 -17.93
C LYS A 229 9.26 -4.49 -16.73
N SER A 230 8.83 -4.06 -15.55
CA SER A 230 9.60 -4.17 -14.30
C SER A 230 8.67 -4.06 -13.09
N VAL A 231 8.91 -4.86 -12.06
CA VAL A 231 8.14 -4.82 -10.81
C VAL A 231 8.57 -3.69 -9.87
N TYR A 232 9.78 -3.18 -10.02
CA TYR A 232 10.33 -2.15 -9.12
C TYR A 232 9.49 -0.86 -9.03
N PRO A 233 8.92 -0.32 -10.12
CA PRO A 233 8.03 0.84 -10.01
C PRO A 233 6.81 0.60 -9.13
N ALA A 234 6.24 -0.60 -9.13
CA ALA A 234 5.14 -0.92 -8.22
C ALA A 234 5.63 -0.92 -6.75
N ALA A 235 6.79 -1.50 -6.47
CA ALA A 235 7.38 -1.47 -5.13
C ALA A 235 7.69 -0.03 -4.66
N ILE A 236 8.17 0.84 -5.54
CA ILE A 236 8.40 2.26 -5.25
C ILE A 236 7.06 2.99 -4.98
N PHE A 237 6.07 2.77 -5.83
CA PHE A 237 4.74 3.38 -5.67
C PHE A 237 4.10 2.95 -4.36
N HIS A 238 4.00 1.65 -4.12
CA HIS A 238 3.45 1.07 -2.89
C HIS A 238 4.23 1.54 -1.65
N GLY A 239 5.56 1.46 -1.67
CA GLY A 239 6.41 1.91 -0.57
C GLY A 239 6.24 3.39 -0.28
N THR A 240 6.07 4.24 -1.30
CA THR A 240 5.85 5.68 -1.11
C THR A 240 4.44 5.98 -0.61
N VAL A 241 3.41 5.24 -1.07
CA VAL A 241 2.06 5.31 -0.49
C VAL A 241 2.11 4.98 1.00
N ASN A 242 2.75 3.88 1.38
CA ASN A 242 2.88 3.47 2.78
C ASN A 242 3.64 4.49 3.63
N ALA A 243 4.72 5.08 3.09
CA ALA A 243 5.52 6.09 3.79
C ALA A 243 4.75 7.40 4.03
N LEU A 244 3.87 7.78 3.11
CA LEU A 244 3.12 9.04 3.16
C LEU A 244 1.70 8.90 3.71
N ALA A 245 1.19 7.67 3.90
CA ALA A 245 -0.20 7.43 4.34
C ALA A 245 -0.56 8.18 5.64
N GLY A 246 0.38 8.25 6.59
CA GLY A 246 0.21 8.97 7.85
C GLY A 246 0.16 10.50 7.72
N ALA A 247 0.57 11.07 6.59
CA ALA A 247 0.57 12.53 6.41
C ALA A 247 -0.84 13.14 6.48
N THR A 248 -1.89 12.36 6.16
CA THR A 248 -3.28 12.83 6.23
C THR A 248 -3.69 13.26 7.65
N VAL A 249 -3.14 12.61 8.68
CA VAL A 249 -3.41 12.93 10.10
C VAL A 249 -2.96 14.35 10.47
N LEU A 250 -1.98 14.91 9.76
CA LEU A 250 -1.50 16.27 9.98
C LEU A 250 -2.49 17.35 9.50
N PHE A 251 -3.44 16.98 8.63
CA PHE A 251 -4.29 17.95 7.94
C PHE A 251 -5.78 17.74 8.17
N ILE A 252 -6.19 16.59 8.66
CA ILE A 252 -7.60 16.27 8.87
C ILE A 252 -7.84 15.89 10.33
N SER A 253 -8.84 16.55 10.93
CA SER A 253 -9.41 16.15 12.21
C SER A 253 -10.87 15.78 12.05
N GLY A 254 -11.37 14.96 12.99
CA GLY A 254 -12.73 14.38 12.93
C GLY A 254 -12.84 13.23 11.94
N GLY A 255 -14.07 12.85 11.58
CA GLY A 255 -14.36 11.70 10.74
C GLY A 255 -14.09 10.35 11.41
N SER A 256 -13.88 9.31 10.62
CA SER A 256 -13.64 7.93 11.12
C SER A 256 -12.55 7.25 10.29
N ASP A 257 -12.03 6.13 10.79
CA ASP A 257 -11.05 5.29 10.06
C ASP A 257 -11.61 4.68 8.74
N LEU A 258 -12.94 4.65 8.57
CA LEU A 258 -13.56 4.27 7.30
C LEU A 258 -13.57 5.40 6.26
N ILE A 259 -13.43 6.66 6.69
CA ILE A 259 -13.46 7.84 5.81
C ILE A 259 -12.05 8.35 5.58
N ASN A 260 -11.25 8.40 6.65
CA ASN A 260 -9.99 9.13 6.68
C ASN A 260 -8.84 8.40 6.02
N GLY A 261 -7.98 9.19 5.39
CA GLY A 261 -6.69 8.75 4.88
C GLY A 261 -6.76 7.91 3.61
N VAL A 262 -5.60 7.39 3.26
CA VAL A 262 -5.39 6.67 2.00
C VAL A 262 -6.17 5.34 1.95
N ALA A 263 -6.30 4.67 3.10
CA ALA A 263 -7.05 3.41 3.22
C ALA A 263 -8.56 3.63 3.44
N GLY A 264 -9.00 4.84 3.80
CA GLY A 264 -10.40 5.20 3.95
C GLY A 264 -11.09 5.52 2.61
N LEU A 265 -12.38 5.81 2.69
CA LEU A 265 -13.21 6.13 1.52
C LEU A 265 -12.64 7.29 0.71
N SER A 266 -12.04 8.30 1.37
CA SER A 266 -11.41 9.45 0.71
C SER A 266 -10.25 9.02 -0.20
N GLY A 267 -9.39 8.11 0.26
CA GLY A 267 -8.29 7.55 -0.53
C GLY A 267 -8.79 6.63 -1.65
N ILE A 268 -9.81 5.83 -1.37
CA ILE A 268 -10.43 4.95 -2.38
C ILE A 268 -11.00 5.77 -3.53
N ILE A 269 -11.75 6.86 -3.23
CA ILE A 269 -12.29 7.78 -4.24
C ILE A 269 -11.13 8.41 -5.03
N THR A 270 -10.11 8.91 -4.35
CA THR A 270 -8.95 9.53 -4.99
C THR A 270 -8.25 8.55 -5.94
N MET A 271 -7.97 7.33 -5.50
CA MET A 271 -7.32 6.32 -6.34
C MET A 271 -8.21 5.86 -7.51
N ALA A 272 -9.52 5.79 -7.30
CA ALA A 272 -10.46 5.50 -8.38
C ALA A 272 -10.44 6.60 -9.46
N VAL A 273 -10.38 7.87 -9.06
CA VAL A 273 -10.24 9.01 -9.98
C VAL A 273 -8.89 8.95 -10.72
N VAL A 274 -7.79 8.68 -10.02
CA VAL A 274 -6.47 8.49 -10.64
C VAL A 274 -6.49 7.34 -11.63
N THR A 275 -7.11 6.21 -11.29
CA THR A 275 -7.28 5.07 -12.19
C THR A 275 -8.09 5.44 -13.44
N LEU A 276 -9.15 6.22 -13.28
CA LEU A 276 -9.95 6.72 -14.40
C LEU A 276 -9.15 7.65 -15.31
N ILE A 277 -8.40 8.59 -14.73
CA ILE A 277 -7.51 9.50 -15.48
C ILE A 277 -6.47 8.68 -16.25
N LEU A 278 -5.86 7.70 -15.60
CA LEU A 278 -4.88 6.80 -16.22
C LEU A 278 -5.50 5.98 -17.36
N PHE A 279 -6.73 5.49 -17.17
CA PHE A 279 -7.47 4.77 -18.22
C PHE A 279 -7.76 5.67 -19.42
N VAL A 280 -8.22 6.91 -19.21
CA VAL A 280 -8.47 7.90 -20.27
C VAL A 280 -7.16 8.21 -21.02
N TYR A 281 -6.08 8.46 -20.27
CA TYR A 281 -4.76 8.66 -20.86
C TYR A 281 -4.31 7.46 -21.70
N ASP A 282 -4.42 6.24 -21.14
CA ASP A 282 -4.02 5.01 -21.85
C ASP A 282 -4.87 4.76 -23.08
N ARG A 283 -6.16 5.07 -23.02
CA ARG A 283 -7.12 4.83 -24.12
C ARG A 283 -6.94 5.82 -25.27
N PHE A 284 -6.71 7.11 -24.98
CA PHE A 284 -6.78 8.16 -25.99
C PHE A 284 -5.42 8.77 -26.36
N VAL A 285 -4.44 8.74 -25.45
CA VAL A 285 -3.15 9.40 -25.61
C VAL A 285 -1.99 8.41 -25.77
N SER A 286 -1.91 7.38 -24.89
CA SER A 286 -0.82 6.40 -24.93
C SER A 286 -0.89 5.53 -26.19
N GLU A 287 0.26 5.30 -26.83
CA GLU A 287 0.36 4.36 -27.95
C GLU A 287 0.26 2.89 -27.51
N ASP A 288 0.68 2.59 -26.28
CA ASP A 288 0.76 1.21 -25.77
C ASP A 288 -0.60 0.56 -25.54
N LYS A 289 -1.63 1.33 -25.15
CA LYS A 289 -3.00 0.85 -24.87
C LYS A 289 -3.02 -0.33 -23.89
N ILE A 290 -2.22 -0.24 -22.82
CA ILE A 290 -1.98 -1.33 -21.87
C ILE A 290 -3.26 -1.82 -21.21
N MET A 291 -4.11 -0.89 -20.74
CA MET A 291 -5.34 -1.21 -20.00
C MET A 291 -6.45 -1.80 -20.89
N SER A 292 -6.29 -1.71 -22.20
CA SER A 292 -7.24 -2.26 -23.19
C SER A 292 -6.80 -3.61 -23.75
N LYS A 293 -5.63 -4.13 -23.37
CA LYS A 293 -5.03 -5.34 -23.93
C LYS A 293 -5.04 -6.51 -22.93
N LYS A 294 -4.65 -7.67 -23.43
CA LYS A 294 -4.26 -8.81 -22.59
C LYS A 294 -2.85 -8.58 -22.05
N ILE A 295 -2.57 -9.16 -20.86
CA ILE A 295 -1.25 -9.08 -20.23
C ILE A 295 -0.21 -9.80 -21.10
N GLU A 296 0.81 -9.06 -21.52
CA GLU A 296 2.01 -9.55 -22.20
C GLU A 296 3.25 -9.19 -21.38
N LEU A 297 4.23 -10.11 -21.25
CA LEU A 297 5.42 -9.96 -20.42
C LEU A 297 6.70 -10.09 -21.26
#